data_452dc798050f27f3fa23e723f2803e4d
#
_entry.id   452dc798050f27f3fa23e723f2803e4d
#
_cell.length_a   1.000
_cell.length_b   1.000
_cell.length_c   1.000
_cell.angle_alpha   90.00
_cell.angle_beta   90.00
_cell.angle_gamma   90.00
#
_symmetry.space_group_name_H-M   'P 1'
#
loop_
_entity.id
_entity.type
_entity.pdbx_description
1 polymer ?
#
loop_
_entity_poly.entity_id
_entity_poly.type
_entity_poly.pdbx_seq_one_letter_code
_entity_poly.pdbx_strand_id
1 'polypeptide(L)'
;MAGPRSEHSRQIERSAITALVPVIALVPFWLLALAAVWLPFWLIVGSPFWWFPVAYLVLGLALVIPTIQIALLGTLLGARKPRDEEVDVLRPTWRDLAAKANLPQTRYAVRVIDSDDLNAFACGGHLVIVTSFALTELTPEQVAGVLAHELSHHLGWHTAALTLGHWLSLPVVVLARFGFFLQNVASAATDSYATHSAALTALGRAAALSLTAVSWVFLAALYASDAISNLVGQSSEFEADRRAVRLGYGKPLAEALRVVIRHGGGERPIGWRARLAASHPPARTRVARIEAMMRHPSR
;
A
#
# COMPACT_ATOMS: atom_id res chain seq x y z
N MET A 1 31.46 30.26 -12.43
CA MET A 1 30.63 30.03 -11.24
C MET A 1 29.64 28.93 -11.57
N ALA A 2 29.90 27.69 -11.15
CA ALA A 2 28.98 26.58 -11.35
C ALA A 2 27.92 26.65 -10.25
N GLY A 3 26.66 26.85 -10.61
CA GLY A 3 25.55 26.85 -9.68
C GLY A 3 25.38 25.48 -9.00
N PRO A 4 24.81 25.41 -7.81
CA PRO A 4 24.65 24.16 -7.07
C PRO A 4 23.76 23.24 -7.91
N ARG A 5 24.32 22.10 -8.33
CA ARG A 5 23.58 21.01 -8.95
C ARG A 5 22.49 20.56 -7.98
N SER A 6 21.25 20.60 -8.44
CA SER A 6 20.08 20.16 -7.70
C SER A 6 20.20 18.68 -7.31
N GLU A 7 20.55 18.40 -6.06
CA GLU A 7 20.62 17.05 -5.47
C GLU A 7 19.24 16.42 -5.18
N HIS A 8 18.20 16.82 -5.90
CA HIS A 8 16.89 16.19 -5.81
C HIS A 8 16.70 15.07 -6.84
N SER A 9 17.81 14.45 -7.30
CA SER A 9 17.72 13.16 -7.98
C SER A 9 17.14 12.13 -7.02
N ARG A 10 16.18 11.32 -7.50
CA ARG A 10 15.67 10.15 -6.78
C ARG A 10 16.82 9.35 -6.20
N GLN A 11 17.14 9.55 -4.92
CA GLN A 11 18.10 8.72 -4.22
C GLN A 11 17.35 7.48 -3.75
N ILE A 12 17.86 6.30 -4.13
CA ILE A 12 17.37 5.04 -3.58
C ILE A 12 17.76 5.05 -2.10
N GLU A 13 16.78 5.30 -1.26
CA GLU A 13 16.98 5.34 0.19
C GLU A 13 17.18 3.92 0.74
N ARG A 14 17.91 3.82 1.84
CA ARG A 14 18.06 2.54 2.56
C ARG A 14 16.69 1.96 2.95
N SER A 15 15.72 2.80 3.25
CA SER A 15 14.33 2.42 3.52
C SER A 15 13.64 1.74 2.33
N ALA A 16 13.94 2.17 1.09
CA ALA A 16 13.40 1.53 -0.11
C ALA A 16 14.02 0.13 -0.34
N ILE A 17 15.32 -0.02 -0.04
CA ILE A 17 15.98 -1.34 -0.13
C ILE A 17 15.42 -2.28 0.94
N THR A 18 15.25 -1.80 2.18
CA THR A 18 14.65 -2.62 3.25
C THR A 18 13.19 -2.96 2.98
N ALA A 19 12.44 -2.13 2.24
CA ALA A 19 11.08 -2.42 1.81
C ALA A 19 11.00 -3.59 0.81
N LEU A 20 12.10 -3.98 0.17
CA LEU A 20 12.16 -5.18 -0.68
C LEU A 20 12.27 -6.48 0.11
N VAL A 21 12.68 -6.45 1.38
CA VAL A 21 12.83 -7.66 2.21
C VAL A 21 11.52 -8.45 2.31
N PRO A 22 10.37 -7.87 2.68
CA PRO A 22 9.10 -8.59 2.70
C PRO A 22 8.69 -9.09 1.30
N VAL A 23 9.02 -8.35 0.23
CA VAL A 23 8.77 -8.76 -1.15
C VAL A 23 9.55 -10.02 -1.49
N ILE A 24 10.85 -10.06 -1.17
CA ILE A 24 11.72 -11.22 -1.40
C ILE A 24 11.22 -12.44 -0.59
N ALA A 25 10.80 -12.23 0.66
CA ALA A 25 10.26 -13.28 1.51
C ALA A 25 8.96 -13.90 0.96
N LEU A 26 8.18 -13.15 0.18
CA LEU A 26 6.97 -13.66 -0.47
C LEU A 26 7.23 -14.48 -1.74
N VAL A 27 8.39 -14.36 -2.39
CA VAL A 27 8.67 -15.01 -3.68
C VAL A 27 8.43 -16.52 -3.67
N PRO A 28 8.88 -17.30 -2.68
CA PRO A 28 8.64 -18.75 -2.64
C PRO A 28 7.14 -19.08 -2.61
N PHE A 29 6.36 -18.35 -1.80
CA PHE A 29 4.92 -18.55 -1.67
C PHE A 29 4.17 -18.11 -2.92
N TRP A 30 4.62 -17.04 -3.58
CA TRP A 30 4.12 -16.59 -4.86
C TRP A 30 4.34 -17.64 -5.96
N LEU A 31 5.54 -18.23 -6.04
CA LEU A 31 5.82 -19.31 -6.99
C LEU A 31 4.96 -20.54 -6.73
N LEU A 32 4.77 -20.93 -5.46
CA LEU A 32 3.86 -22.02 -5.08
C LEU A 32 2.41 -21.73 -5.44
N ALA A 33 1.95 -20.49 -5.23
CA ALA A 33 0.60 -20.08 -5.60
C ALA A 33 0.39 -20.13 -7.11
N LEU A 34 1.36 -19.66 -7.89
CA LEU A 34 1.31 -19.76 -9.35
C LEU A 34 1.40 -21.20 -9.83
N ALA A 35 2.17 -22.07 -9.15
CA ALA A 35 2.23 -23.51 -9.47
C ALA A 35 0.88 -24.19 -9.24
N ALA A 36 0.15 -23.82 -8.17
CA ALA A 36 -1.19 -24.34 -7.92
C ALA A 36 -2.18 -23.92 -9.00
N VAL A 37 -2.08 -22.66 -9.49
CA VAL A 37 -2.90 -22.17 -10.62
C VAL A 37 -2.51 -22.84 -11.93
N TRP A 38 -1.23 -23.06 -12.15
CA TRP A 38 -0.68 -23.69 -13.36
C TRP A 38 -1.05 -25.16 -13.50
N LEU A 39 -1.14 -25.92 -12.41
CA LEU A 39 -1.32 -27.37 -12.43
C LEU A 39 -2.52 -27.84 -13.28
N PRO A 40 -3.73 -27.28 -13.19
CA PRO A 40 -4.83 -27.63 -14.08
C PRO A 40 -4.52 -27.40 -15.58
N PHE A 41 -3.83 -26.30 -15.89
CA PHE A 41 -3.46 -26.00 -17.27
C PHE A 41 -2.42 -26.98 -17.83
N TRP A 42 -1.48 -27.41 -16.99
CA TRP A 42 -0.55 -28.46 -17.37
C TRP A 42 -1.27 -29.81 -17.63
N LEU A 43 -2.21 -30.18 -16.78
CA LEU A 43 -2.96 -31.42 -16.91
C LEU A 43 -3.85 -31.44 -18.18
N ILE A 44 -4.36 -30.30 -18.63
CA ILE A 44 -5.28 -30.21 -19.77
C ILE A 44 -4.54 -29.95 -21.08
N VAL A 45 -3.55 -29.04 -21.08
CA VAL A 45 -2.93 -28.49 -22.30
C VAL A 45 -1.41 -28.78 -22.36
N GLY A 46 -0.79 -29.27 -21.27
CA GLY A 46 0.65 -29.52 -21.22
C GLY A 46 1.50 -28.25 -21.19
N SER A 47 0.95 -27.11 -20.74
CA SER A 47 1.64 -25.82 -20.77
C SER A 47 2.85 -25.78 -19.83
N PRO A 48 4.02 -25.21 -20.25
CA PRO A 48 5.19 -25.07 -19.38
C PRO A 48 4.92 -24.10 -18.21
N PHE A 49 5.42 -24.42 -17.02
CA PHE A 49 5.22 -23.61 -15.80
C PHE A 49 5.73 -22.17 -15.92
N TRP A 50 6.87 -21.95 -16.54
CA TRP A 50 7.53 -20.66 -16.59
C TRP A 50 6.70 -19.55 -17.30
N TRP A 51 5.72 -19.92 -18.14
CA TRP A 51 4.81 -18.96 -18.74
C TRP A 51 3.98 -18.21 -17.71
N PHE A 52 3.59 -18.85 -16.61
CA PHE A 52 2.75 -18.26 -15.60
C PHE A 52 3.46 -17.13 -14.81
N PRO A 53 4.67 -17.37 -14.21
CA PRO A 53 5.40 -16.29 -13.56
C PRO A 53 5.79 -15.16 -14.53
N VAL A 54 6.19 -15.49 -15.75
CA VAL A 54 6.53 -14.47 -16.76
C VAL A 54 5.31 -13.63 -17.13
N ALA A 55 4.20 -14.26 -17.47
CA ALA A 55 2.96 -13.55 -17.82
C ALA A 55 2.46 -12.67 -16.65
N TYR A 56 2.53 -13.19 -15.41
CA TYR A 56 2.17 -12.45 -14.22
C TYR A 56 3.04 -11.22 -13.99
N LEU A 57 4.36 -11.36 -14.16
CA LEU A 57 5.29 -10.24 -14.05
C LEU A 57 5.10 -9.21 -15.17
N VAL A 58 4.90 -9.66 -16.41
CA VAL A 58 4.59 -8.75 -17.54
C VAL A 58 3.30 -7.98 -17.28
N LEU A 59 2.26 -8.64 -16.77
CA LEU A 59 1.02 -7.97 -16.37
C LEU A 59 1.28 -6.95 -15.24
N GLY A 60 2.13 -7.30 -14.27
CA GLY A 60 2.56 -6.38 -13.21
C GLY A 60 3.32 -5.16 -13.73
N LEU A 61 4.13 -5.32 -14.77
CA LEU A 61 4.82 -4.21 -15.42
C LEU A 61 3.85 -3.21 -16.05
N ALA A 62 2.69 -3.65 -16.54
CA ALA A 62 1.67 -2.74 -17.04
C ALA A 62 1.17 -1.76 -15.95
N LEU A 63 1.18 -2.19 -14.68
CA LEU A 63 0.82 -1.34 -13.55
C LEU A 63 1.85 -0.23 -13.24
N VAL A 64 3.05 -0.30 -13.82
CA VAL A 64 4.05 0.77 -13.71
C VAL A 64 3.75 1.92 -14.69
N ILE A 65 2.94 1.67 -15.72
CA ILE A 65 2.53 2.68 -16.68
C ILE A 65 1.58 3.67 -15.99
N PRO A 66 1.91 4.98 -15.90
CA PRO A 66 1.14 5.95 -15.12
C PRO A 66 -0.36 5.97 -15.46
N THR A 67 -0.69 5.95 -16.76
CA THR A 67 -2.08 6.02 -17.23
C THR A 67 -2.89 4.80 -16.77
N ILE A 68 -2.31 3.59 -16.90
CA ILE A 68 -2.96 2.33 -16.48
C ILE A 68 -3.09 2.32 -14.95
N GLN A 69 -2.02 2.67 -14.25
CA GLN A 69 -1.99 2.69 -12.79
C GLN A 69 -3.04 3.65 -12.22
N ILE A 70 -3.09 4.89 -12.72
CA ILE A 70 -4.05 5.90 -12.25
C ILE A 70 -5.49 5.48 -12.55
N ALA A 71 -5.76 4.92 -13.73
CA ALA A 71 -7.09 4.45 -14.09
C ALA A 71 -7.52 3.26 -13.23
N LEU A 72 -6.67 2.24 -13.11
CA LEU A 72 -6.98 1.02 -12.37
C LEU A 72 -7.12 1.29 -10.86
N LEU A 73 -6.09 1.90 -10.24
CA LEU A 73 -6.12 2.16 -8.80
C LEU A 73 -7.17 3.21 -8.44
N GLY A 74 -7.37 4.23 -9.29
CA GLY A 74 -8.43 5.20 -9.11
C GLY A 74 -9.80 4.53 -9.05
N THR A 75 -10.09 3.64 -10.00
CA THR A 75 -11.37 2.89 -10.04
C THR A 75 -11.51 1.93 -8.86
N LEU A 76 -10.46 1.14 -8.59
CA LEU A 76 -10.49 0.15 -7.49
C LEU A 76 -10.66 0.79 -6.11
N LEU A 77 -10.11 1.99 -5.91
CA LEU A 77 -10.19 2.73 -4.66
C LEU A 77 -11.39 3.67 -4.60
N GLY A 78 -12.17 3.81 -5.68
CA GLY A 78 -13.27 4.76 -5.75
C GLY A 78 -12.80 6.22 -5.77
N ALA A 79 -11.55 6.46 -6.24
CA ALA A 79 -10.98 7.79 -6.30
C ALA A 79 -11.39 8.50 -7.60
N ARG A 80 -12.02 9.66 -7.45
CA ARG A 80 -12.50 10.52 -8.53
C ARG A 80 -11.57 11.70 -8.80
N LYS A 81 -11.78 12.39 -9.91
CA LYS A 81 -11.16 13.71 -10.13
C LYS A 81 -11.72 14.71 -9.09
N PRO A 82 -10.91 15.68 -8.64
CA PRO A 82 -11.40 16.75 -7.78
C PRO A 82 -12.58 17.49 -8.43
N ARG A 83 -13.57 17.90 -7.63
CA ARG A 83 -14.65 18.82 -8.03
C ARG A 83 -14.09 20.23 -8.17
N ASP A 84 -14.85 21.14 -8.80
CA ASP A 84 -14.37 22.51 -9.05
C ASP A 84 -13.96 23.22 -7.76
N GLU A 85 -14.73 23.13 -6.69
CA GLU A 85 -14.42 23.69 -5.36
C GLU A 85 -13.13 23.10 -4.75
N GLU A 86 -12.90 21.81 -4.95
CA GLU A 86 -11.70 21.11 -4.46
C GLU A 86 -10.46 21.46 -5.32
N VAL A 87 -10.67 21.72 -6.61
CA VAL A 87 -9.63 22.17 -7.54
C VAL A 87 -9.06 23.52 -7.13
N ASP A 88 -9.89 24.43 -6.62
CA ASP A 88 -9.46 25.76 -6.19
C ASP A 88 -8.46 25.70 -5.03
N VAL A 89 -8.56 24.69 -4.18
CA VAL A 89 -7.60 24.41 -3.09
C VAL A 89 -6.42 23.57 -3.59
N LEU A 90 -6.69 22.47 -4.29
CA LEU A 90 -5.68 21.49 -4.64
C LEU A 90 -4.72 21.97 -5.74
N ARG A 91 -5.20 22.69 -6.76
CA ARG A 91 -4.37 23.10 -7.90
C ARG A 91 -3.26 24.07 -7.51
N PRO A 92 -3.51 25.19 -6.80
CA PRO A 92 -2.45 26.09 -6.38
C PRO A 92 -1.49 25.43 -5.39
N THR A 93 -2.01 24.67 -4.45
CA THR A 93 -1.22 23.90 -3.46
C THR A 93 -0.27 22.93 -4.13
N TRP A 94 -0.79 22.13 -5.07
CA TRP A 94 0.01 21.14 -5.79
C TRP A 94 1.07 21.79 -6.69
N ARG A 95 0.73 22.90 -7.36
CA ARG A 95 1.66 23.66 -8.20
C ARG A 95 2.85 24.19 -7.40
N ASP A 96 2.60 24.80 -6.24
CA ASP A 96 3.65 25.31 -5.36
C ASP A 96 4.54 24.18 -4.83
N LEU A 97 3.92 23.09 -4.37
CA LEU A 97 4.63 21.90 -3.90
C LEU A 97 5.50 21.27 -4.99
N ALA A 98 4.95 21.09 -6.19
CA ALA A 98 5.70 20.52 -7.33
C ALA A 98 6.89 21.42 -7.72
N ALA A 99 6.71 22.74 -7.69
CA ALA A 99 7.78 23.70 -7.95
C ALA A 99 8.89 23.60 -6.90
N LYS A 100 8.57 23.57 -5.61
CA LYS A 100 9.54 23.41 -4.52
C LYS A 100 10.27 22.06 -4.55
N ALA A 101 9.57 21.01 -4.99
CA ALA A 101 10.15 19.68 -5.18
C ALA A 101 10.92 19.53 -6.50
N ASN A 102 10.96 20.57 -7.34
CA ASN A 102 11.57 20.55 -8.68
C ASN A 102 11.01 19.41 -9.57
N LEU A 103 9.68 19.30 -9.61
CA LEU A 103 8.97 18.26 -10.35
C LEU A 103 8.00 18.84 -11.39
N PRO A 104 7.79 18.15 -12.52
CA PRO A 104 6.68 18.48 -13.41
C PRO A 104 5.34 18.30 -12.69
N GLN A 105 4.43 19.27 -12.82
CA GLN A 105 3.10 19.21 -12.19
C GLN A 105 2.27 17.99 -12.63
N THR A 106 2.51 17.50 -13.83
CA THR A 106 1.81 16.37 -14.45
C THR A 106 2.35 15.00 -14.04
N ARG A 107 3.44 14.97 -13.25
CA ARG A 107 4.11 13.71 -12.89
C ARG A 107 3.26 12.81 -12.00
N TYR A 108 2.48 13.41 -11.12
CA TYR A 108 1.60 12.71 -10.19
C TYR A 108 0.19 13.22 -10.35
N ALA A 109 -0.78 12.32 -10.24
CA ALA A 109 -2.19 12.66 -10.28
C ALA A 109 -2.72 12.79 -8.84
N VAL A 110 -3.36 13.90 -8.53
CA VAL A 110 -4.12 14.05 -7.30
C VAL A 110 -5.57 13.64 -7.57
N ARG A 111 -6.13 12.82 -6.68
CA ARG A 111 -7.52 12.33 -6.72
C ARG A 111 -8.17 12.50 -5.36
N VAL A 112 -9.49 12.47 -5.34
CA VAL A 112 -10.30 12.60 -4.13
C VAL A 112 -11.14 11.34 -3.95
N ILE A 113 -11.23 10.86 -2.71
CA ILE A 113 -12.17 9.82 -2.31
C ILE A 113 -13.23 10.48 -1.41
N ASP A 114 -14.51 10.23 -1.73
CA ASP A 114 -15.60 10.62 -0.84
C ASP A 114 -15.57 9.73 0.41
N SER A 115 -15.18 10.28 1.55
CA SER A 115 -15.03 9.59 2.83
C SER A 115 -15.11 10.59 3.97
N ASP A 116 -15.66 10.14 5.09
CA ASP A 116 -15.73 10.90 6.35
C ASP A 116 -14.47 10.73 7.21
N ASP A 117 -13.46 10.03 6.73
CA ASP A 117 -12.17 9.87 7.41
C ASP A 117 -11.24 11.03 7.04
N LEU A 118 -10.51 11.57 8.02
CA LEU A 118 -9.45 12.55 7.78
C LEU A 118 -8.18 11.79 7.35
N ASN A 119 -7.98 11.65 6.03
CA ASN A 119 -6.89 10.85 5.49
C ASN A 119 -6.40 11.36 4.13
N ALA A 120 -5.12 11.07 3.84
CA ALA A 120 -4.51 11.15 2.52
C ALA A 120 -3.47 10.03 2.41
N PHE A 121 -3.19 9.55 1.21
CA PHE A 121 -2.17 8.53 1.01
C PHE A 121 -1.61 8.52 -0.41
N ALA A 122 -0.34 8.18 -0.52
CA ALA A 122 0.35 7.92 -1.76
C ALA A 122 0.10 6.47 -2.21
N CYS A 123 -0.25 6.26 -3.47
CA CYS A 123 -0.56 4.93 -4.00
C CYS A 123 0.12 4.69 -5.34
N GLY A 124 0.60 3.47 -5.55
CA GLY A 124 1.34 3.15 -6.75
C GLY A 124 2.64 3.95 -6.86
N GLY A 125 2.94 4.45 -8.03
CA GLY A 125 4.10 5.32 -8.26
C GLY A 125 3.74 6.74 -8.70
N HIS A 126 2.43 7.02 -8.90
CA HIS A 126 2.00 8.24 -9.58
C HIS A 126 0.69 8.84 -9.06
N LEU A 127 0.10 8.29 -8.02
CA LEU A 127 -1.22 8.69 -7.52
C LEU A 127 -1.14 9.13 -6.06
N VAL A 128 -1.62 10.34 -5.79
CA VAL A 128 -1.85 10.88 -4.45
C VAL A 128 -3.35 11.02 -4.24
N ILE A 129 -3.86 10.49 -3.16
CA ILE A 129 -5.29 10.48 -2.85
C ILE A 129 -5.52 11.26 -1.56
N VAL A 130 -6.55 12.10 -1.56
CA VAL A 130 -7.00 12.87 -0.39
C VAL A 130 -8.49 12.57 -0.19
N THR A 131 -8.95 12.48 1.03
CA THR A 131 -10.38 12.32 1.32
C THR A 131 -11.11 13.66 1.25
N SER A 132 -12.39 13.64 0.89
CA SER A 132 -13.23 14.85 0.87
C SER A 132 -13.29 15.51 2.25
N PHE A 133 -13.36 14.72 3.32
CA PHE A 133 -13.37 15.23 4.69
C PHE A 133 -12.05 15.95 5.05
N ALA A 134 -10.90 15.45 4.61
CA ALA A 134 -9.62 16.13 4.82
C ALA A 134 -9.58 17.51 4.14
N LEU A 135 -10.24 17.67 2.98
CA LEU A 135 -10.32 18.96 2.27
C LEU A 135 -11.27 19.97 2.92
N THR A 136 -12.26 19.50 3.69
CA THR A 136 -13.18 20.37 4.45
C THR A 136 -12.63 20.76 5.81
N GLU A 137 -11.91 19.85 6.48
CA GLU A 137 -11.42 20.07 7.84
C GLU A 137 -10.06 20.76 7.92
N LEU A 138 -9.24 20.63 6.87
CA LEU A 138 -7.90 21.20 6.85
C LEU A 138 -7.86 22.52 6.08
N THR A 139 -7.08 23.48 6.58
CA THR A 139 -6.78 24.69 5.81
C THR A 139 -5.93 24.36 4.58
N PRO A 140 -5.91 25.20 3.53
CA PRO A 140 -5.07 24.97 2.35
C PRO A 140 -3.59 24.75 2.69
N GLU A 141 -3.07 25.43 3.71
CA GLU A 141 -1.69 25.26 4.17
C GLU A 141 -1.48 23.89 4.82
N GLN A 142 -2.45 23.42 5.61
CA GLN A 142 -2.42 22.09 6.22
C GLN A 142 -2.53 20.99 5.16
N VAL A 143 -3.39 21.16 4.15
CA VAL A 143 -3.45 20.28 2.98
C VAL A 143 -2.11 20.24 2.26
N ALA A 144 -1.44 21.39 2.10
CA ALA A 144 -0.10 21.44 1.51
C ALA A 144 0.93 20.61 2.32
N GLY A 145 0.86 20.69 3.64
CA GLY A 145 1.71 19.88 4.53
C GLY A 145 1.50 18.39 4.35
N VAL A 146 0.24 17.95 4.30
CA VAL A 146 -0.13 16.55 4.06
C VAL A 146 0.32 16.10 2.68
N LEU A 147 0.03 16.88 1.64
CA LEU A 147 0.46 16.55 0.26
C LEU A 147 1.98 16.49 0.12
N ALA A 148 2.73 17.33 0.86
CA ALA A 148 4.19 17.28 0.87
C ALA A 148 4.72 15.98 1.50
N HIS A 149 4.04 15.51 2.54
CA HIS A 149 4.35 14.22 3.16
C HIS A 149 4.06 13.05 2.19
N GLU A 150 2.88 13.03 1.56
CA GLU A 150 2.50 11.98 0.60
C GLU A 150 3.41 11.98 -0.64
N LEU A 151 3.74 13.16 -1.17
CA LEU A 151 4.72 13.26 -2.25
C LEU A 151 6.07 12.67 -1.86
N SER A 152 6.47 12.83 -0.59
CA SER A 152 7.75 12.32 -0.09
C SER A 152 7.86 10.80 -0.18
N HIS A 153 6.77 10.06 -0.02
CA HIS A 153 6.71 8.61 -0.24
C HIS A 153 7.00 8.23 -1.70
N HIS A 154 6.50 9.01 -2.66
CA HIS A 154 6.79 8.77 -4.07
C HIS A 154 8.26 9.07 -4.42
N LEU A 155 8.84 10.10 -3.82
CA LEU A 155 10.24 10.47 -4.05
C LEU A 155 11.22 9.42 -3.51
N GLY A 156 10.86 8.71 -2.43
CA GLY A 156 11.66 7.65 -1.81
C GLY A 156 11.52 6.26 -2.43
N TRP A 157 10.73 6.07 -3.51
CA TRP A 157 10.42 4.76 -4.10
C TRP A 157 9.65 3.79 -3.18
N HIS A 158 9.29 4.21 -2.00
CA HIS A 158 8.60 3.36 -1.03
C HIS A 158 7.26 2.85 -1.56
N THR A 159 6.46 3.75 -2.15
CA THR A 159 5.16 3.39 -2.77
C THR A 159 5.30 2.38 -3.91
N ALA A 160 6.36 2.45 -4.70
CA ALA A 160 6.62 1.49 -5.77
C ALA A 160 6.95 0.09 -5.21
N ALA A 161 7.77 0.03 -4.14
CA ALA A 161 8.09 -1.23 -3.46
C ALA A 161 6.85 -1.87 -2.82
N LEU A 162 6.01 -1.09 -2.15
CA LEU A 162 4.75 -1.55 -1.58
C LEU A 162 3.79 -2.06 -2.66
N THR A 163 3.67 -1.35 -3.78
CA THR A 163 2.82 -1.76 -4.90
C THR A 163 3.27 -3.10 -5.47
N LEU A 164 4.58 -3.30 -5.64
CA LEU A 164 5.13 -4.59 -6.06
C LEU A 164 4.83 -5.70 -5.04
N GLY A 165 5.00 -5.41 -3.75
CA GLY A 165 4.68 -6.36 -2.68
C GLY A 165 3.20 -6.77 -2.70
N HIS A 166 2.28 -5.82 -2.83
CA HIS A 166 0.85 -6.10 -2.95
C HIS A 166 0.53 -6.91 -4.21
N TRP A 167 1.15 -6.59 -5.35
CA TRP A 167 0.99 -7.36 -6.57
C TRP A 167 1.41 -8.81 -6.38
N LEU A 168 2.60 -9.06 -5.85
CA LEU A 168 3.09 -10.41 -5.59
C LEU A 168 2.28 -11.15 -4.52
N SER A 169 1.65 -10.45 -3.59
CA SER A 169 0.80 -11.08 -2.57
C SER A 169 -0.55 -11.57 -3.12
N LEU A 170 -1.06 -11.02 -4.22
CA LEU A 170 -2.41 -11.35 -4.73
C LEU A 170 -2.63 -12.84 -4.96
N PRO A 171 -1.79 -13.60 -5.69
CA PRO A 171 -1.99 -15.04 -5.90
C PRO A 171 -1.97 -15.81 -4.58
N VAL A 172 -1.12 -15.39 -3.64
CA VAL A 172 -1.00 -16.00 -2.30
C VAL A 172 -2.29 -15.82 -1.50
N VAL A 173 -2.84 -14.60 -1.49
CA VAL A 173 -4.14 -14.28 -0.84
C VAL A 173 -5.28 -15.08 -1.46
N VAL A 174 -5.35 -15.08 -2.80
CA VAL A 174 -6.39 -15.80 -3.54
C VAL A 174 -6.34 -17.30 -3.23
N LEU A 175 -5.13 -17.89 -3.27
CA LEU A 175 -4.96 -19.31 -2.98
C LEU A 175 -5.32 -19.66 -1.53
N ALA A 176 -4.91 -18.85 -0.57
CA ALA A 176 -5.26 -19.05 0.84
C ALA A 176 -6.78 -19.00 1.05
N ARG A 177 -7.47 -18.00 0.47
CA ARG A 177 -8.93 -17.87 0.57
C ARG A 177 -9.66 -19.01 -0.13
N PHE A 178 -9.20 -19.41 -1.31
CA PHE A 178 -9.75 -20.53 -2.06
C PHE A 178 -9.58 -21.84 -1.30
N GLY A 179 -8.44 -22.06 -0.65
CA GLY A 179 -8.21 -23.23 0.19
C GLY A 179 -9.18 -23.29 1.38
N PHE A 180 -9.44 -22.18 2.07
CA PHE A 180 -10.47 -22.11 3.12
C PHE A 180 -11.88 -22.33 2.59
N PHE A 181 -12.20 -21.82 1.41
CA PHE A 181 -13.48 -22.10 0.75
C PHE A 181 -13.65 -23.61 0.47
N LEU A 182 -12.65 -24.24 -0.15
CA LEU A 182 -12.68 -25.68 -0.41
C LEU A 182 -12.75 -26.52 0.87
N GLN A 183 -12.07 -26.10 1.93
CA GLN A 183 -12.16 -26.74 3.25
C GLN A 183 -13.61 -26.73 3.78
N ASN A 184 -14.29 -25.58 3.68
CA ASN A 184 -15.67 -25.47 4.09
C ASN A 184 -16.60 -26.38 3.26
N VAL A 185 -16.37 -26.44 1.95
CA VAL A 185 -17.11 -27.35 1.04
C VAL A 185 -16.87 -28.81 1.41
N ALA A 186 -15.60 -29.20 1.62
CA ALA A 186 -15.24 -30.58 1.99
C ALA A 186 -15.86 -30.96 3.35
N SER A 187 -15.85 -30.06 4.33
CA SER A 187 -16.50 -30.30 5.64
C SER A 187 -18.01 -30.49 5.48
N ALA A 188 -18.69 -29.57 4.80
CA ALA A 188 -20.13 -29.64 4.57
C ALA A 188 -20.54 -30.90 3.78
N ALA A 189 -19.79 -31.27 2.74
CA ALA A 189 -20.03 -32.47 1.98
C ALA A 189 -19.85 -33.75 2.85
N THR A 190 -18.82 -33.77 3.69
CA THR A 190 -18.56 -34.88 4.61
C THR A 190 -19.72 -35.05 5.60
N ASP A 191 -20.20 -33.96 6.18
CA ASP A 191 -21.27 -33.98 7.17
C ASP A 191 -22.62 -34.36 6.53
N SER A 192 -22.83 -34.03 5.23
CA SER A 192 -24.10 -34.29 4.55
C SER A 192 -24.19 -35.68 3.90
N TYR A 193 -23.08 -36.19 3.36
CA TYR A 193 -23.11 -37.39 2.49
C TYR A 193 -22.26 -38.55 2.99
N ALA A 194 -21.26 -38.31 3.86
CA ALA A 194 -20.31 -39.36 4.26
C ALA A 194 -20.61 -40.00 5.62
N THR A 195 -21.64 -39.57 6.34
CA THR A 195 -21.98 -39.99 7.71
C THR A 195 -22.26 -41.49 7.85
N HIS A 196 -22.63 -42.14 6.76
CA HIS A 196 -22.95 -43.60 6.72
C HIS A 196 -21.70 -44.48 6.51
N SER A 197 -20.53 -43.90 6.29
CA SER A 197 -19.26 -44.60 6.06
C SER A 197 -18.13 -43.95 6.86
N ALA A 198 -17.58 -44.70 7.84
CA ALA A 198 -16.45 -44.21 8.63
C ALA A 198 -15.22 -43.88 7.76
N ALA A 199 -14.98 -44.65 6.72
CA ALA A 199 -13.87 -44.41 5.78
C ALA A 199 -14.04 -43.12 4.98
N LEU A 200 -15.24 -42.87 4.44
CA LEU A 200 -15.53 -41.62 3.70
C LEU A 200 -15.50 -40.41 4.62
N THR A 201 -16.01 -40.54 5.83
CA THR A 201 -15.93 -39.47 6.86
C THR A 201 -14.49 -39.15 7.22
N ALA A 202 -13.64 -40.17 7.43
CA ALA A 202 -12.22 -39.97 7.72
C ALA A 202 -11.48 -39.29 6.55
N LEU A 203 -11.74 -39.73 5.32
CA LEU A 203 -11.14 -39.14 4.12
C LEU A 203 -11.56 -37.67 3.94
N GLY A 204 -12.83 -37.36 4.10
CA GLY A 204 -13.34 -35.98 3.99
C GLY A 204 -12.74 -35.06 5.04
N ARG A 205 -12.65 -35.52 6.29
CA ARG A 205 -11.99 -34.77 7.38
C ARG A 205 -10.49 -34.57 7.13
N ALA A 206 -9.80 -35.59 6.65
CA ALA A 206 -8.40 -35.50 6.30
C ALA A 206 -8.17 -34.47 5.18
N ALA A 207 -9.01 -34.48 4.15
CA ALA A 207 -8.97 -33.49 3.07
C ALA A 207 -9.21 -32.07 3.61
N ALA A 208 -10.25 -31.87 4.43
CA ALA A 208 -10.53 -30.57 5.02
C ALA A 208 -9.36 -30.06 5.91
N LEU A 209 -8.78 -30.92 6.74
CA LEU A 209 -7.61 -30.58 7.56
C LEU A 209 -6.39 -30.22 6.72
N SER A 210 -6.12 -30.97 5.65
CA SER A 210 -5.00 -30.68 4.73
C SER A 210 -5.18 -29.33 4.05
N LEU A 211 -6.38 -29.03 3.53
CA LEU A 211 -6.69 -27.73 2.92
C LEU A 211 -6.56 -26.59 3.92
N THR A 212 -7.01 -26.79 5.16
CA THR A 212 -6.85 -25.83 6.25
C THR A 212 -5.37 -25.57 6.54
N ALA A 213 -4.56 -26.62 6.70
CA ALA A 213 -3.14 -26.50 7.02
C ALA A 213 -2.39 -25.73 5.91
N VAL A 214 -2.62 -26.08 4.64
CA VAL A 214 -2.02 -25.39 3.49
C VAL A 214 -2.43 -23.91 3.46
N SER A 215 -3.73 -23.62 3.64
CA SER A 215 -4.23 -22.25 3.65
C SER A 215 -3.61 -21.41 4.77
N TRP A 216 -3.40 -21.99 5.96
CA TRP A 216 -2.71 -21.31 7.05
C TRP A 216 -1.25 -21.03 6.78
N VAL A 217 -0.53 -21.90 6.06
CA VAL A 217 0.86 -21.65 5.65
C VAL A 217 0.95 -20.40 4.78
N PHE A 218 0.08 -20.28 3.77
CA PHE A 218 0.04 -19.09 2.93
C PHE A 218 -0.38 -17.83 3.70
N LEU A 219 -1.36 -17.96 4.59
CA LEU A 219 -1.81 -16.84 5.41
C LEU A 219 -0.73 -16.38 6.41
N ALA A 220 -0.01 -17.32 7.01
CA ALA A 220 1.11 -17.00 7.91
C ALA A 220 2.25 -16.26 7.18
N ALA A 221 2.55 -16.66 5.94
CA ALA A 221 3.52 -15.95 5.10
C ALA A 221 3.10 -14.50 4.82
N LEU A 222 1.81 -14.26 4.56
CA LEU A 222 1.26 -12.91 4.38
C LEU A 222 1.37 -12.09 5.66
N TYR A 223 1.00 -12.65 6.81
CA TYR A 223 1.12 -11.96 8.10
C TYR A 223 2.57 -11.63 8.46
N ALA A 224 3.50 -12.54 8.18
CA ALA A 224 4.93 -12.28 8.38
C ALA A 224 5.43 -11.16 7.47
N SER A 225 5.03 -11.17 6.18
CA SER A 225 5.36 -10.11 5.23
C SER A 225 4.78 -8.76 5.66
N ASP A 226 3.52 -8.72 6.10
CA ASP A 226 2.88 -7.51 6.60
C ASP A 226 3.58 -6.98 7.86
N ALA A 227 3.97 -7.86 8.79
CA ALA A 227 4.70 -7.47 10.00
C ALA A 227 6.05 -6.83 9.67
N ILE A 228 6.81 -7.41 8.73
CA ILE A 228 8.08 -6.86 8.27
C ILE A 228 7.85 -5.52 7.56
N SER A 229 6.83 -5.44 6.71
CA SER A 229 6.46 -4.19 6.01
C SER A 229 6.11 -3.08 6.98
N ASN A 230 5.40 -3.38 8.08
CA ASN A 230 5.06 -2.40 9.11
C ASN A 230 6.30 -1.89 9.86
N LEU A 231 7.27 -2.77 10.17
CA LEU A 231 8.53 -2.37 10.79
C LEU A 231 9.35 -1.44 9.90
N VAL A 232 9.41 -1.75 8.61
CA VAL A 232 10.08 -0.91 7.61
C VAL A 232 9.31 0.40 7.39
N GLY A 233 7.97 0.33 7.39
CA GLY A 233 7.08 1.47 7.18
C GLY A 233 7.30 2.60 8.18
N GLN A 234 7.53 2.30 9.45
CA GLN A 234 7.77 3.33 10.47
C GLN A 234 9.00 4.21 10.17
N SER A 235 10.07 3.63 9.64
CA SER A 235 11.26 4.40 9.26
C SER A 235 11.00 5.30 8.06
N SER A 236 10.21 4.84 7.11
CA SER A 236 9.80 5.57 5.91
C SER A 236 8.91 6.77 6.24
N GLU A 237 8.03 6.65 7.25
CA GLU A 237 7.20 7.74 7.74
C GLU A 237 8.04 8.92 8.27
N PHE A 238 9.03 8.61 9.12
CA PHE A 238 9.90 9.65 9.64
C PHE A 238 10.79 10.29 8.56
N GLU A 239 11.15 9.55 7.52
CA GLU A 239 11.88 10.11 6.39
C GLU A 239 10.98 10.99 5.51
N ALA A 240 9.71 10.60 5.31
CA ALA A 240 8.72 11.43 4.63
C ALA A 240 8.47 12.74 5.39
N ASP A 241 8.33 12.69 6.72
CA ASP A 241 8.22 13.88 7.57
C ASP A 241 9.44 14.79 7.43
N ARG A 242 10.66 14.21 7.47
CA ARG A 242 11.91 14.96 7.29
C ARG A 242 11.97 15.65 5.94
N ARG A 243 11.52 14.98 4.89
CA ARG A 243 11.49 15.54 3.53
C ARG A 243 10.46 16.66 3.40
N ALA A 244 9.27 16.49 4.00
CA ALA A 244 8.27 17.54 4.07
C ALA A 244 8.80 18.80 4.80
N VAL A 245 9.57 18.61 5.90
CA VAL A 245 10.25 19.72 6.60
C VAL A 245 11.27 20.40 5.69
N ARG A 246 12.11 19.65 4.97
CA ARG A 246 13.09 20.22 4.01
C ARG A 246 12.44 21.00 2.87
N LEU A 247 11.25 20.59 2.42
CA LEU A 247 10.45 21.30 1.42
C LEU A 247 9.77 22.57 1.97
N GLY A 248 9.91 22.84 3.29
CA GLY A 248 9.32 24.02 3.96
C GLY A 248 7.89 23.82 4.47
N TYR A 249 7.40 22.57 4.51
CA TYR A 249 6.04 22.24 4.94
C TYR A 249 5.96 21.62 6.33
N GLY A 250 7.02 21.71 7.14
CA GLY A 250 7.04 21.12 8.48
C GLY A 250 5.97 21.68 9.42
N LYS A 251 5.81 23.02 9.48
CA LYS A 251 4.78 23.65 10.32
C LYS A 251 3.36 23.28 9.86
N PRO A 252 2.99 23.43 8.57
CA PRO A 252 1.69 22.98 8.06
C PRO A 252 1.38 21.51 8.36
N LEU A 253 2.36 20.62 8.18
CA LEU A 253 2.21 19.20 8.48
C LEU A 253 1.95 18.94 9.97
N ALA A 254 2.72 19.59 10.85
CA ALA A 254 2.51 19.45 12.30
C ALA A 254 1.12 19.95 12.72
N GLU A 255 0.63 21.03 12.13
CA GLU A 255 -0.70 21.56 12.37
C GLU A 255 -1.80 20.60 11.87
N ALA A 256 -1.65 20.01 10.67
CA ALA A 256 -2.57 18.99 10.16
C ALA A 256 -2.60 17.75 11.08
N LEU A 257 -1.44 17.26 11.53
CA LEU A 257 -1.37 16.15 12.48
C LEU A 257 -2.05 16.45 13.81
N ARG A 258 -2.04 17.71 14.29
CA ARG A 258 -2.80 18.11 15.48
C ARG A 258 -4.32 18.08 15.24
N VAL A 259 -4.77 18.38 14.01
CA VAL A 259 -6.19 18.18 13.64
C VAL A 259 -6.54 16.70 13.73
N VAL A 260 -5.71 15.82 13.16
CA VAL A 260 -5.88 14.35 13.26
C VAL A 260 -5.99 13.91 14.74
N ILE A 261 -5.12 14.41 15.61
CA ILE A 261 -5.15 14.10 17.04
C ILE A 261 -6.46 14.52 17.70
N ARG A 262 -6.99 15.71 17.36
CA ARG A 262 -8.27 16.20 17.90
C ARG A 262 -9.47 15.35 17.48
N HIS A 263 -9.43 14.75 16.30
CA HIS A 263 -10.47 13.86 15.79
C HIS A 263 -10.29 12.39 16.25
N GLY A 264 -9.50 12.13 17.30
CA GLY A 264 -9.29 10.78 17.82
C GLY A 264 -8.35 9.92 16.96
N GLY A 265 -7.62 10.51 16.05
CA GLY A 265 -6.63 9.83 15.21
C GLY A 265 -5.50 9.22 16.04
N GLY A 266 -5.48 7.91 16.11
CA GLY A 266 -4.59 7.08 16.96
C GLY A 266 -5.26 5.81 17.45
N GLU A 267 -6.59 5.72 17.38
CA GLU A 267 -7.32 4.47 17.58
C GLU A 267 -7.29 3.65 16.28
N ARG A 268 -6.99 2.35 16.42
CA ARG A 268 -6.85 1.44 15.29
C ARG A 268 -8.21 1.13 14.67
N PRO A 269 -8.55 1.62 13.50
CA PRO A 269 -9.77 1.19 12.82
C PRO A 269 -9.63 -0.28 12.38
N ILE A 270 -10.72 -1.07 12.46
CA ILE A 270 -10.73 -2.50 12.14
C ILE A 270 -11.09 -2.69 10.66
N GLY A 271 -10.20 -3.28 9.84
CA GLY A 271 -10.43 -3.60 8.42
C GLY A 271 -9.19 -3.42 7.52
N TRP A 272 -9.29 -3.77 6.24
CA TRP A 272 -8.16 -3.66 5.30
C TRP A 272 -7.74 -2.21 5.03
N ARG A 273 -8.69 -1.27 5.01
CA ARG A 273 -8.45 0.19 4.96
C ARG A 273 -7.67 0.67 6.20
N ALA A 274 -7.96 0.06 7.35
CA ALA A 274 -7.29 0.32 8.60
C ALA A 274 -5.85 -0.19 8.65
N ARG A 275 -5.55 -1.30 7.97
CA ARG A 275 -4.18 -1.81 7.87
C ARG A 275 -3.29 -0.88 7.04
N LEU A 276 -3.85 -0.20 6.03
CA LEU A 276 -3.15 0.87 5.30
C LEU A 276 -2.90 2.10 6.19
N ALA A 277 -3.84 2.44 7.07
CA ALA A 277 -3.69 3.54 8.05
C ALA A 277 -2.80 3.17 9.24
N ALA A 278 -2.74 1.89 9.65
CA ALA A 278 -1.92 1.41 10.78
C ALA A 278 -0.41 1.38 10.50
N SER A 279 0.02 1.72 9.28
CA SER A 279 1.44 1.86 8.93
C SER A 279 2.07 3.15 9.48
N HIS A 280 1.27 4.11 9.94
CA HIS A 280 1.78 5.38 10.45
C HIS A 280 2.07 5.33 11.96
N PRO A 281 3.24 5.83 12.40
CA PRO A 281 3.51 6.06 13.82
C PRO A 281 2.48 7.02 14.44
N PRO A 282 2.29 6.99 15.78
CA PRO A 282 1.33 7.87 16.43
C PRO A 282 1.58 9.35 16.07
N ALA A 283 0.52 10.05 15.69
CA ALA A 283 0.61 11.44 15.24
C ALA A 283 1.32 12.36 16.26
N ARG A 284 1.15 12.12 17.56
CA ARG A 284 1.86 12.85 18.63
C ARG A 284 3.37 12.71 18.53
N THR A 285 3.87 11.50 18.24
CA THR A 285 5.31 11.25 18.09
C THR A 285 5.85 11.96 16.84
N ARG A 286 5.09 11.96 15.75
CA ARG A 286 5.45 12.65 14.51
C ARG A 286 5.52 14.16 14.72
N VAL A 287 4.51 14.76 15.37
CA VAL A 287 4.50 16.20 15.70
C VAL A 287 5.75 16.59 16.50
N ALA A 288 6.06 15.86 17.59
CA ALA A 288 7.22 16.16 18.43
C ALA A 288 8.54 16.11 17.62
N ARG A 289 8.68 15.13 16.72
CA ARG A 289 9.86 15.00 15.85
C ARG A 289 9.96 16.12 14.81
N ILE A 290 8.86 16.46 14.15
CA ILE A 290 8.80 17.55 13.17
C ILE A 290 9.21 18.86 13.84
N GLU A 291 8.67 19.16 15.02
CA GLU A 291 9.04 20.37 15.78
C GLU A 291 10.50 20.38 16.22
N ALA A 292 11.06 19.23 16.62
CA ALA A 292 12.47 19.11 16.96
C ALA A 292 13.36 19.40 15.74
N MET A 293 13.01 18.86 14.56
CA MET A 293 13.72 19.12 13.30
C MET A 293 13.68 20.59 12.89
N MET A 294 12.52 21.26 13.08
CA MET A 294 12.40 22.70 12.77
C MET A 294 13.21 23.59 13.70
N ARG A 295 13.38 23.18 14.98
CA ARG A 295 14.21 23.92 15.96
C ARG A 295 15.71 23.72 15.73
N HIS A 296 16.12 22.57 15.21
CA HIS A 296 17.51 22.19 14.99
C HIS A 296 17.76 21.68 13.57
N PRO A 297 17.70 22.54 12.54
CA PRO A 297 17.79 22.13 11.13
C PRO A 297 19.16 21.53 10.73
N SER A 298 20.19 21.62 11.58
CA SER A 298 21.56 21.18 11.29
C SER A 298 21.95 19.82 11.91
N ARG A 299 20.99 19.05 12.44
CA ARG A 299 21.26 17.69 12.96
C ARG A 299 20.66 16.58 12.13
#